data_c11ced6f2b2073dca5ce51fdea263a5e
#
_entry.id   c11ced6f2b2073dca5ce51fdea263a5e
#
_cell.length_a   1.000
_cell.length_b   1.000
_cell.length_c   1.000
_cell.angle_alpha   90.00
_cell.angle_beta   90.00
_cell.angle_gamma   90.00
#
_symmetry.space_group_name_H-M   'P 1'
#
loop_
_entity.id
_entity.type
_entity.pdbx_description
1 polymer ?
#
loop_
_entity_poly.entity_id
_entity_poly.type
_entity_poly.pdbx_seq_one_letter_code
_entity_poly.pdbx_strand_id
1 'polypeptide(L)'
;MLKVCRESVQREPEGVQSRIQLVQADMRSFSLAQSFKLVTTPFRTFQHLTAVDDQLSCLVSIHRHLVEEGTLILDIFNPSLEALVRDNLGQEFGDEPEFTTPDGRRVIRRHKIVSKDSFNQINHIELLYYVSHPDGREERLVHASPMRYLYRFEAEHLLARCAFEMQQVYANYDKSPYGSKYPGELIFLAKKVKS
;
A
#
# COMPACT_ATOMS: atom_id res chain seq x y z
N MET A 1 6.32 4.18 13.52
CA MET A 1 5.23 4.77 12.71
C MET A 1 4.11 5.32 13.59
N LEU A 2 3.35 4.55 14.37
CA LEU A 2 2.21 5.04 15.18
C LEU A 2 2.58 6.14 16.19
N LYS A 3 3.79 6.14 16.76
CA LYS A 3 4.25 7.24 17.62
C LYS A 3 4.26 8.57 16.87
N VAL A 4 4.87 8.59 15.68
CA VAL A 4 4.91 9.80 14.83
C VAL A 4 3.50 10.24 14.41
N CYS A 5 2.62 9.27 14.08
CA CYS A 5 1.22 9.60 13.78
C CYS A 5 0.51 10.26 14.96
N ARG A 6 0.71 9.75 16.20
CA ARG A 6 0.15 10.37 17.41
C ARG A 6 0.66 11.80 17.62
N GLU A 7 1.96 12.01 17.46
CA GLU A 7 2.57 13.34 17.56
C GLU A 7 2.03 14.30 16.49
N SER A 8 1.77 13.81 15.28
CA SER A 8 1.15 14.62 14.21
C SER A 8 -0.30 14.95 14.54
N VAL A 9 -1.08 13.98 15.00
CA VAL A 9 -2.48 14.22 15.40
C VAL A 9 -2.57 15.24 16.53
N GLN A 10 -1.67 15.22 17.51
CA GLN A 10 -1.63 16.18 18.62
C GLN A 10 -1.40 17.64 18.19
N ARG A 11 -0.89 17.87 16.98
CA ARG A 11 -0.68 19.21 16.41
C ARG A 11 -1.91 19.75 15.67
N GLU A 12 -2.89 18.89 15.43
CA GLU A 12 -4.13 19.27 14.74
C GLU A 12 -5.10 19.97 15.69
N PRO A 13 -6.05 20.76 15.18
CA PRO A 13 -7.13 21.33 15.99
C PRO A 13 -7.94 20.23 16.71
N GLU A 14 -8.47 20.51 17.91
CA GLU A 14 -9.24 19.54 18.72
C GLU A 14 -10.38 18.87 17.94
N GLY A 15 -11.10 19.63 17.12
CA GLY A 15 -12.17 19.10 16.26
C GLY A 15 -11.67 18.13 15.17
N VAL A 16 -10.38 18.11 14.84
CA VAL A 16 -9.75 17.12 13.97
C VAL A 16 -9.28 15.93 14.79
N GLN A 17 -8.60 16.19 15.92
CA GLN A 17 -8.11 15.14 16.82
C GLN A 17 -9.23 14.18 17.26
N SER A 18 -10.39 14.71 17.62
CA SER A 18 -11.54 13.92 18.10
C SER A 18 -12.11 12.96 17.03
N ARG A 19 -11.78 13.15 15.75
CA ARG A 19 -12.23 12.31 14.63
C ARG A 19 -11.20 11.27 14.22
N ILE A 20 -10.00 11.27 14.82
CA ILE A 20 -8.91 10.36 14.45
C ILE A 20 -8.71 9.35 15.56
N GLN A 21 -8.83 8.07 15.21
CA GLN A 21 -8.50 6.96 16.08
C GLN A 21 -7.35 6.15 15.47
N LEU A 22 -6.24 6.01 16.21
CA LEU A 22 -5.09 5.23 15.81
C LEU A 22 -5.10 3.87 16.53
N VAL A 23 -5.25 2.80 15.76
CA VAL A 23 -5.27 1.42 16.28
C VAL A 23 -4.11 0.64 15.68
N GLN A 24 -3.36 -0.06 16.53
CA GLN A 24 -2.36 -1.03 16.07
C GLN A 24 -3.00 -2.40 15.97
N ALA A 25 -3.04 -2.94 14.75
CA ALA A 25 -3.64 -4.25 14.51
C ALA A 25 -2.98 -4.93 13.30
N ASP A 26 -3.17 -6.23 13.18
CA ASP A 26 -2.83 -6.99 11.98
C ASP A 26 -3.98 -6.85 10.96
N MET A 27 -3.65 -6.44 9.74
CA MET A 27 -4.64 -6.24 8.69
C MET A 27 -5.40 -7.52 8.30
N ARG A 28 -4.84 -8.69 8.60
CA ARG A 28 -5.47 -9.99 8.34
C ARG A 28 -6.58 -10.34 9.33
N SER A 29 -6.55 -9.77 10.53
CA SER A 29 -7.41 -10.23 11.63
C SER A 29 -7.89 -9.11 12.57
N PHE A 30 -7.85 -7.84 12.12
CA PHE A 30 -8.30 -6.74 12.96
C PHE A 30 -9.79 -6.87 13.34
N SER A 31 -10.12 -6.34 14.50
CA SER A 31 -11.50 -6.27 15.00
C SER A 31 -11.72 -4.93 15.68
N LEU A 32 -12.63 -4.14 15.13
CA LEU A 32 -13.04 -2.83 15.65
C LEU A 32 -14.51 -2.90 16.05
N ALA A 33 -14.89 -2.11 17.06
CA ALA A 33 -16.27 -2.11 17.55
C ALA A 33 -17.27 -1.33 16.67
N GLN A 34 -16.87 -0.97 15.46
CA GLN A 34 -17.69 -0.17 14.53
C GLN A 34 -17.55 -0.63 13.10
N SER A 35 -18.53 -0.30 12.27
CA SER A 35 -18.51 -0.50 10.83
C SER A 35 -18.40 0.83 10.09
N PHE A 36 -17.86 0.79 8.87
CA PHE A 36 -17.51 1.96 8.08
C PHE A 36 -18.25 1.96 6.74
N LYS A 37 -18.55 3.13 6.20
CA LYS A 37 -19.07 3.29 4.84
C LYS A 37 -17.97 3.14 3.79
N LEU A 38 -16.73 3.44 4.19
CA LEU A 38 -15.56 3.41 3.33
C LEU A 38 -14.37 2.82 4.08
N VAL A 39 -13.66 1.89 3.45
CA VAL A 39 -12.34 1.42 3.86
C VAL A 39 -11.38 1.63 2.70
N THR A 40 -10.17 2.10 2.99
CA THR A 40 -9.11 2.26 1.99
C THR A 40 -7.85 1.52 2.40
N THR A 41 -7.16 0.92 1.44
CA THR A 41 -5.83 0.32 1.61
C THR A 41 -4.83 1.05 0.72
N PRO A 42 -4.37 2.25 1.12
CA PRO A 42 -3.51 3.09 0.28
C PRO A 42 -2.07 2.57 0.25
N PHE A 43 -1.28 3.15 -0.68
CA PHE A 43 0.16 2.94 -0.80
C PHE A 43 0.57 1.48 -1.00
N ARG A 44 -0.23 0.71 -1.74
CA ARG A 44 0.09 -0.67 -2.11
C ARG A 44 0.28 -1.60 -0.91
N THR A 45 -0.27 -1.21 0.26
CA THR A 45 -0.11 -1.92 1.53
C THR A 45 -0.59 -3.37 1.45
N PHE A 46 -1.65 -3.64 0.67
CA PHE A 46 -2.18 -4.97 0.45
C PHE A 46 -1.16 -5.94 -0.17
N GLN A 47 -0.25 -5.45 -1.00
CA GLN A 47 0.75 -6.27 -1.70
C GLN A 47 1.87 -6.81 -0.79
N HIS A 48 1.95 -6.36 0.47
CA HIS A 48 2.81 -6.97 1.48
C HIS A 48 2.27 -8.29 2.02
N LEU A 49 1.02 -8.62 1.74
CA LEU A 49 0.43 -9.94 1.98
C LEU A 49 0.83 -10.88 0.83
N THR A 50 1.87 -11.65 1.03
CA THR A 50 2.44 -12.50 -0.03
C THR A 50 1.72 -13.85 -0.19
N ALA A 51 1.01 -14.33 0.85
CA ALA A 51 0.20 -15.54 0.79
C ALA A 51 -1.26 -15.22 0.40
N VAL A 52 -1.86 -16.06 -0.44
CA VAL A 52 -3.26 -15.89 -0.86
C VAL A 52 -4.22 -15.95 0.34
N ASP A 53 -3.97 -16.84 1.29
CA ASP A 53 -4.81 -16.97 2.49
C ASP A 53 -4.75 -15.71 3.37
N ASP A 54 -3.59 -15.04 3.45
CA ASP A 54 -3.45 -13.76 4.13
C ASP A 54 -4.23 -12.64 3.41
N GLN A 55 -4.20 -12.63 2.08
CA GLN A 55 -4.97 -11.70 1.26
C GLN A 55 -6.47 -11.87 1.46
N LEU A 56 -6.94 -13.12 1.43
CA LEU A 56 -8.35 -13.43 1.69
C LEU A 56 -8.76 -13.07 3.12
N SER A 57 -7.92 -13.38 4.11
CA SER A 57 -8.17 -13.03 5.52
C SER A 57 -8.29 -11.52 5.72
N CYS A 58 -7.44 -10.74 5.05
CA CYS A 58 -7.51 -9.27 5.05
C CYS A 58 -8.83 -8.78 4.44
N LEU A 59 -9.20 -9.26 3.25
CA LEU A 59 -10.44 -8.87 2.58
C LEU A 59 -11.69 -9.26 3.38
N VAL A 60 -11.71 -10.44 4.00
CA VAL A 60 -12.79 -10.87 4.91
C VAL A 60 -12.86 -9.94 6.13
N SER A 61 -11.71 -9.57 6.71
CA SER A 61 -11.68 -8.62 7.83
C SER A 61 -12.22 -7.25 7.42
N ILE A 62 -11.87 -6.75 6.25
CA ILE A 62 -12.41 -5.49 5.70
C ILE A 62 -13.92 -5.63 5.46
N HIS A 63 -14.37 -6.71 4.82
CA HIS A 63 -15.78 -6.95 4.52
C HIS A 63 -16.63 -6.92 5.80
N ARG A 64 -16.18 -7.57 6.88
CA ARG A 64 -16.84 -7.58 8.18
C ARG A 64 -17.00 -6.17 8.79
N HIS A 65 -16.07 -5.26 8.51
CA HIS A 65 -16.08 -3.88 9.04
C HIS A 65 -16.73 -2.86 8.10
N LEU A 66 -17.20 -3.26 6.93
CA LEU A 66 -18.01 -2.41 6.07
C LEU A 66 -19.50 -2.56 6.40
N VAL A 67 -20.24 -1.45 6.38
CA VAL A 67 -21.70 -1.50 6.35
C VAL A 67 -22.18 -2.16 5.05
N GLU A 68 -23.44 -2.59 5.00
CA GLU A 68 -24.04 -3.02 3.73
C GLU A 68 -23.90 -1.92 2.68
N GLU A 69 -23.57 -2.28 1.45
CA GLU A 69 -23.30 -1.35 0.36
C GLU A 69 -22.06 -0.44 0.59
N GLY A 70 -21.27 -0.70 1.63
CA GLY A 70 -20.03 0.02 1.93
C GLY A 70 -18.98 -0.22 0.85
N THR A 71 -18.07 0.74 0.69
CA THR A 71 -17.06 0.76 -0.38
C THR A 71 -15.67 0.42 0.14
N LEU A 72 -14.97 -0.45 -0.57
CA LEU A 72 -13.52 -0.65 -0.45
C LEU A 72 -12.82 0.05 -1.60
N ILE A 73 -11.77 0.84 -1.28
CA ILE A 73 -10.79 1.31 -2.27
C ILE A 73 -9.50 0.54 -2.03
N LEU A 74 -9.12 -0.30 -2.98
CA LEU A 74 -7.90 -1.08 -2.96
C LEU A 74 -6.91 -0.52 -3.99
N ASP A 75 -5.76 -0.06 -3.51
CA ASP A 75 -4.68 0.48 -4.32
C ASP A 75 -3.54 -0.54 -4.42
N ILE A 76 -3.23 -0.95 -5.65
CA ILE A 76 -2.07 -1.78 -5.96
C ILE A 76 -1.36 -1.24 -7.20
N PHE A 77 -0.04 -1.46 -7.32
CA PHE A 77 0.64 -1.11 -8.55
C PHE A 77 0.30 -2.13 -9.66
N ASN A 78 0.19 -1.63 -10.88
CA ASN A 78 0.06 -2.48 -12.07
C ASN A 78 1.46 -2.95 -12.49
N PRO A 79 1.75 -4.26 -12.53
CA PRO A 79 3.08 -4.73 -12.85
C PRO A 79 3.45 -4.43 -14.32
N SER A 80 4.58 -3.76 -14.50
CA SER A 80 5.17 -3.56 -15.83
C SER A 80 5.89 -4.84 -16.28
N LEU A 81 5.48 -5.42 -17.39
CA LEU A 81 6.14 -6.60 -17.96
C LEU A 81 7.62 -6.33 -18.25
N GLU A 82 7.94 -5.13 -18.75
CA GLU A 82 9.33 -4.73 -18.99
C GLU A 82 10.13 -4.73 -17.68
N ALA A 83 9.61 -4.17 -16.59
CA ALA A 83 10.28 -4.15 -15.29
C ALA A 83 10.42 -5.55 -14.68
N LEU A 84 9.44 -6.43 -14.91
CA LEU A 84 9.48 -7.81 -14.40
C LEU A 84 10.58 -8.64 -15.05
N VAL A 85 10.80 -8.49 -16.37
CA VAL A 85 11.81 -9.26 -17.11
C VAL A 85 13.20 -8.62 -17.14
N ARG A 86 13.31 -7.35 -16.76
CA ARG A 86 14.59 -6.63 -16.74
C ARG A 86 15.57 -7.28 -15.77
N ASP A 87 16.78 -7.52 -16.21
CA ASP A 87 17.89 -7.94 -15.34
C ASP A 87 18.50 -6.71 -14.65
N ASN A 88 18.00 -6.43 -13.46
CA ASN A 88 18.36 -5.26 -12.65
C ASN A 88 18.50 -5.60 -11.17
N LEU A 89 18.77 -6.85 -10.84
CA LEU A 89 18.93 -7.29 -9.46
C LEU A 89 20.08 -6.55 -8.78
N GLY A 90 19.81 -6.04 -7.58
CA GLY A 90 20.79 -5.29 -6.78
C GLY A 90 21.05 -3.85 -7.25
N GLN A 91 20.54 -3.44 -8.42
CA GLN A 91 20.69 -2.07 -8.89
C GLN A 91 19.76 -1.13 -8.10
N GLU A 92 20.33 -0.01 -7.64
CA GLU A 92 19.57 1.01 -6.94
C GLU A 92 18.91 1.99 -7.92
N PHE A 93 17.63 2.24 -7.70
CA PHE A 93 16.82 3.21 -8.43
C PHE A 93 16.28 4.26 -7.46
N GLY A 94 16.12 5.50 -7.91
CA GLY A 94 15.52 6.55 -7.12
C GLY A 94 15.07 7.67 -8.03
N ASP A 95 13.76 7.78 -8.18
CA ASP A 95 13.12 8.82 -8.99
C ASP A 95 12.57 9.95 -8.12
N GLU A 96 12.68 9.80 -6.78
CA GLU A 96 12.20 10.80 -5.84
C GLU A 96 13.29 11.83 -5.53
N PRO A 97 12.93 13.12 -5.51
CA PRO A 97 13.87 14.16 -5.14
C PRO A 97 14.29 14.03 -3.67
N GLU A 98 15.49 14.50 -3.36
CA GLU A 98 15.94 14.68 -1.98
C GLU A 98 14.95 15.58 -1.23
N PHE A 99 14.65 15.24 0.02
CA PHE A 99 13.80 16.05 0.88
C PHE A 99 14.45 16.30 2.25
N THR A 100 14.04 17.39 2.89
CA THR A 100 14.50 17.75 4.23
C THR A 100 13.39 17.50 5.25
N THR A 101 13.73 16.80 6.32
CA THR A 101 12.82 16.56 7.45
C THR A 101 12.70 17.81 8.33
N PRO A 102 11.65 17.94 9.17
CA PRO A 102 11.49 19.10 10.06
C PRO A 102 12.65 19.32 11.05
N ASP A 103 13.40 18.29 11.37
CA ASP A 103 14.60 18.35 12.24
C ASP A 103 15.91 18.59 11.46
N GLY A 104 15.82 18.98 10.17
CA GLY A 104 16.92 19.42 9.34
C GLY A 104 17.76 18.32 8.70
N ARG A 105 17.37 17.05 8.82
CA ARG A 105 18.05 15.95 8.11
C ARG A 105 17.69 15.97 6.63
N ARG A 106 18.69 15.82 5.75
CA ARG A 106 18.47 15.60 4.31
C ARG A 106 18.35 14.10 4.06
N VAL A 107 17.38 13.70 3.26
CA VAL A 107 17.08 12.28 3.00
C VAL A 107 16.97 12.04 1.50
N ILE A 108 17.74 11.07 1.00
CA ILE A 108 17.61 10.52 -0.34
C ILE A 108 17.00 9.11 -0.17
N ARG A 109 15.86 8.87 -0.82
CA ARG A 109 15.22 7.55 -0.87
C ARG A 109 15.57 6.86 -2.18
N ARG A 110 15.97 5.60 -2.08
CA ARG A 110 16.18 4.70 -3.22
C ARG A 110 15.48 3.37 -2.97
N HIS A 111 15.34 2.59 -4.00
CA HIS A 111 14.89 1.20 -3.88
C HIS A 111 15.74 0.30 -4.78
N LYS A 112 15.79 -0.98 -4.44
CA LYS A 112 16.34 -2.03 -5.28
C LYS A 112 15.54 -3.32 -5.15
N ILE A 113 15.54 -4.13 -6.18
CA ILE A 113 15.04 -5.50 -6.15
C ILE A 113 16.22 -6.43 -5.84
N VAL A 114 16.15 -7.13 -4.72
CA VAL A 114 17.22 -8.05 -4.27
C VAL A 114 17.06 -9.41 -4.96
N SER A 115 15.83 -9.89 -5.07
CA SER A 115 15.52 -11.14 -5.77
C SER A 115 14.08 -11.13 -6.28
N LYS A 116 13.81 -11.98 -7.28
CA LYS A 116 12.49 -12.17 -7.87
C LYS A 116 12.11 -13.65 -7.76
N ASP A 117 10.98 -13.93 -7.13
CA ASP A 117 10.31 -15.23 -7.18
C ASP A 117 9.17 -15.14 -8.19
N SER A 118 9.47 -15.41 -9.46
CA SER A 118 8.50 -15.30 -10.55
C SER A 118 7.39 -16.35 -10.49
N PHE A 119 7.62 -17.48 -9.81
CA PHE A 119 6.59 -18.52 -9.66
C PHE A 119 5.50 -18.08 -8.69
N ASN A 120 5.87 -17.36 -7.61
CA ASN A 120 4.96 -16.88 -6.60
C ASN A 120 4.61 -15.39 -6.76
N GLN A 121 5.10 -14.74 -7.83
CA GLN A 121 4.87 -13.31 -8.10
C GLN A 121 5.39 -12.38 -6.98
N ILE A 122 6.53 -12.73 -6.35
CA ILE A 122 7.09 -11.98 -5.23
C ILE A 122 8.40 -11.31 -5.64
N ASN A 123 8.48 -10.00 -5.44
CA ASN A 123 9.72 -9.25 -5.48
C ASN A 123 10.18 -8.97 -4.06
N HIS A 124 11.42 -9.33 -3.73
CA HIS A 124 12.07 -8.92 -2.49
C HIS A 124 12.72 -7.56 -2.71
N ILE A 125 12.13 -6.53 -2.10
CA ILE A 125 12.50 -5.13 -2.30
C ILE A 125 13.20 -4.62 -1.04
N GLU A 126 14.26 -3.83 -1.23
CA GLU A 126 14.83 -2.99 -0.18
C GLU A 126 14.57 -1.52 -0.49
N LEU A 127 13.99 -0.81 0.46
CA LEU A 127 13.96 0.65 0.49
C LEU A 127 15.19 1.12 1.25
N LEU A 128 15.94 2.02 0.63
CA LEU A 128 17.21 2.54 1.12
C LEU A 128 17.02 4.03 1.40
N TYR A 129 17.39 4.44 2.61
CA TYR A 129 17.36 5.85 3.01
C TYR A 129 18.78 6.28 3.34
N TYR A 130 19.30 7.22 2.60
CA TYR A 130 20.58 7.90 2.87
C TYR A 130 20.26 9.20 3.59
N VAL A 131 20.68 9.29 4.84
CA VAL A 131 20.31 10.38 5.74
C VAL A 131 21.57 11.17 6.11
N SER A 132 21.62 12.45 5.75
CA SER A 132 22.66 13.39 6.16
C SER A 132 22.14 14.25 7.30
N HIS A 133 22.77 14.15 8.47
CA HIS A 133 22.39 14.90 9.66
C HIS A 133 23.01 16.31 9.66
N PRO A 134 22.41 17.31 10.35
CA PRO A 134 22.97 18.65 10.44
C PRO A 134 24.36 18.72 11.08
N ASP A 135 24.73 17.73 11.91
CA ASP A 135 26.04 17.60 12.53
C ASP A 135 27.12 16.98 11.62
N GLY A 136 26.78 16.69 10.36
CA GLY A 136 27.66 16.08 9.36
C GLY A 136 27.72 14.56 9.41
N ARG A 137 26.98 13.89 10.30
CA ARG A 137 26.89 12.43 10.36
C ARG A 137 26.06 11.92 9.19
N GLU A 138 26.53 10.86 8.56
CA GLU A 138 25.82 10.13 7.51
C GLU A 138 25.28 8.80 8.07
N GLU A 139 24.06 8.45 7.68
CA GLU A 139 23.40 7.21 8.09
C GLU A 139 22.71 6.54 6.89
N ARG A 140 22.79 5.23 6.81
CA ARG A 140 22.08 4.44 5.81
C ARG A 140 21.12 3.49 6.50
N LEU A 141 19.82 3.67 6.25
CA LEU A 141 18.77 2.80 6.74
C LEU A 141 18.27 1.90 5.61
N VAL A 142 18.00 0.65 5.93
CA VAL A 142 17.47 -0.34 4.98
C VAL A 142 16.18 -0.93 5.54
N HIS A 143 15.13 -0.88 4.73
CA HIS A 143 13.87 -1.54 5.03
C HIS A 143 13.59 -2.59 3.96
N ALA A 144 13.80 -3.86 4.33
CA ALA A 144 13.53 -5.00 3.45
C ALA A 144 12.07 -5.44 3.58
N SER A 145 11.41 -5.65 2.46
CA SER A 145 10.01 -6.08 2.42
C SER A 145 9.72 -6.90 1.17
N PRO A 146 9.16 -8.11 1.31
CA PRO A 146 8.59 -8.81 0.17
C PRO A 146 7.33 -8.10 -0.29
N MET A 147 7.11 -8.07 -1.59
CA MET A 147 5.91 -7.51 -2.20
C MET A 147 5.42 -8.44 -3.30
N ARG A 148 4.19 -8.92 -3.19
CA ARG A 148 3.55 -9.70 -4.23
C ARG A 148 2.87 -8.78 -5.24
N TYR A 149 3.23 -8.92 -6.51
CA TYR A 149 2.49 -8.23 -7.56
C TYR A 149 1.27 -9.05 -7.99
N LEU A 150 0.21 -8.33 -8.31
CA LEU A 150 -1.07 -8.90 -8.74
C LEU A 150 -1.48 -8.22 -10.03
N TYR A 151 -2.00 -9.00 -10.96
CA TYR A 151 -2.67 -8.47 -12.14
C TYR A 151 -4.12 -8.15 -11.84
N ARG A 152 -4.72 -7.33 -12.69
CA ARG A 152 -6.10 -6.88 -12.54
C ARG A 152 -7.08 -8.02 -12.21
N PHE A 153 -7.10 -9.05 -13.04
CA PHE A 153 -8.10 -10.11 -12.91
C PHE A 153 -7.88 -11.01 -11.67
N GLU A 154 -6.64 -11.16 -11.22
CA GLU A 154 -6.35 -11.84 -9.94
C GLU A 154 -6.98 -11.07 -8.77
N ALA A 155 -6.81 -9.74 -8.74
CA ALA A 155 -7.41 -8.89 -7.71
C ALA A 155 -8.95 -8.92 -7.77
N GLU A 156 -9.53 -8.86 -8.97
CA GLU A 156 -10.99 -8.99 -9.15
C GLU A 156 -11.51 -10.34 -8.64
N HIS A 157 -10.82 -11.45 -8.90
CA HIS A 157 -11.20 -12.78 -8.38
C HIS A 157 -11.06 -12.87 -6.87
N LEU A 158 -10.02 -12.28 -6.27
CA LEU A 158 -9.87 -12.21 -4.80
C LEU A 158 -11.03 -11.42 -4.17
N LEU A 159 -11.37 -10.26 -4.74
CA LEU A 159 -12.48 -9.43 -4.31
C LEU A 159 -13.82 -10.18 -4.41
N ALA A 160 -14.10 -10.81 -5.52
CA ALA A 160 -15.33 -11.59 -5.73
C ALA A 160 -15.46 -12.74 -4.74
N ARG A 161 -14.36 -13.46 -4.43
CA ARG A 161 -14.36 -14.54 -3.40
C ARG A 161 -14.69 -14.04 -2.00
N CYS A 162 -14.49 -12.75 -1.72
CA CYS A 162 -14.78 -12.14 -0.43
C CYS A 162 -16.06 -11.29 -0.45
N ALA A 163 -17.00 -11.57 -1.36
CA ALA A 163 -18.27 -10.89 -1.51
C ALA A 163 -18.15 -9.37 -1.74
N PHE A 164 -17.20 -9.00 -2.61
CA PHE A 164 -17.11 -7.65 -3.17
C PHE A 164 -17.52 -7.65 -4.64
N GLU A 165 -18.37 -6.71 -5.00
CA GLU A 165 -18.74 -6.43 -6.38
C GLU A 165 -17.88 -5.28 -6.92
N MET A 166 -17.20 -5.52 -8.03
CA MET A 166 -16.36 -4.53 -8.68
C MET A 166 -17.22 -3.43 -9.33
N GLN A 167 -16.99 -2.18 -8.94
CA GLN A 167 -17.68 -1.03 -9.51
C GLN A 167 -16.84 -0.34 -10.57
N GLN A 168 -15.56 -0.10 -10.30
CA GLN A 168 -14.68 0.66 -11.18
C GLN A 168 -13.21 0.29 -10.93
N VAL A 169 -12.38 0.41 -11.97
CA VAL A 169 -10.91 0.39 -11.89
C VAL A 169 -10.38 1.66 -12.55
N TYR A 170 -9.52 2.38 -11.84
CA TYR A 170 -8.82 3.55 -12.36
C TYR A 170 -7.34 3.24 -12.58
N ALA A 171 -6.75 3.90 -13.58
CA ALA A 171 -5.34 3.79 -13.93
C ALA A 171 -4.45 4.74 -13.10
N ASN A 172 -5.03 5.69 -12.38
CA ASN A 172 -4.30 6.67 -11.57
C ASN A 172 -5.26 7.37 -10.58
N TYR A 173 -4.69 8.13 -9.63
CA TYR A 173 -5.40 8.92 -8.62
C TYR A 173 -6.21 10.10 -9.19
N ASP A 174 -5.94 10.51 -10.44
CA ASP A 174 -6.75 11.49 -11.20
C ASP A 174 -8.03 10.89 -11.78
N LYS A 175 -8.32 9.61 -11.45
CA LYS A 175 -9.45 8.84 -11.95
C LYS A 175 -9.43 8.58 -13.47
N SER A 176 -8.26 8.64 -14.09
CA SER A 176 -8.12 8.24 -15.49
C SER A 176 -8.57 6.79 -15.68
N PRO A 177 -9.25 6.46 -16.80
CA PRO A 177 -9.82 5.15 -17.03
C PRO A 177 -8.73 4.07 -17.10
N TYR A 178 -9.05 2.87 -16.63
CA TYR A 178 -8.19 1.71 -16.82
C TYR A 178 -7.86 1.51 -18.32
N GLY A 179 -6.59 1.25 -18.61
CA GLY A 179 -6.10 1.10 -19.98
C GLY A 179 -5.67 2.41 -20.66
N SER A 180 -5.89 3.57 -20.05
CA SER A 180 -5.44 4.86 -20.61
C SER A 180 -3.96 5.12 -20.40
N LYS A 181 -3.30 4.41 -19.45
CA LYS A 181 -1.89 4.54 -19.12
C LYS A 181 -1.31 3.16 -18.78
N TYR A 182 -0.12 2.86 -19.27
CA TYR A 182 0.60 1.64 -18.93
C TYR A 182 2.01 1.97 -18.37
N PRO A 183 2.46 1.33 -17.29
CA PRO A 183 1.71 0.38 -16.47
C PRO A 183 0.59 1.06 -15.66
N GLY A 184 0.72 2.31 -15.24
CA GLY A 184 -0.21 3.01 -14.38
C GLY A 184 -0.38 2.35 -13.00
N GLU A 185 -1.44 2.73 -12.33
CA GLU A 185 -1.88 2.10 -11.07
C GLU A 185 -3.10 1.20 -11.34
N LEU A 186 -3.44 0.37 -10.36
CA LEU A 186 -4.72 -0.33 -10.31
C LEU A 186 -5.43 0.09 -9.02
N ILE A 187 -6.38 1.03 -9.17
CA ILE A 187 -7.19 1.51 -8.05
C ILE A 187 -8.59 0.96 -8.22
N PHE A 188 -8.92 -0.04 -7.43
CA PHE A 188 -10.20 -0.73 -7.46
C PHE A 188 -11.19 -0.05 -6.53
N LEU A 189 -12.37 0.25 -7.03
CA LEU A 189 -13.55 0.56 -6.25
C LEU A 189 -14.43 -0.67 -6.22
N ALA A 190 -14.61 -1.25 -5.05
CA ALA A 190 -15.42 -2.44 -4.87
C ALA A 190 -16.46 -2.22 -3.77
N LYS A 191 -17.66 -2.73 -3.98
CA LYS A 191 -18.80 -2.59 -3.08
C LYS A 191 -19.01 -3.88 -2.32
N LYS A 192 -19.23 -3.78 -1.01
CA LYS A 192 -19.67 -4.94 -0.23
C LYS A 192 -21.04 -5.41 -0.72
N VAL A 193 -21.16 -6.68 -1.02
CA VAL A 193 -22.44 -7.35 -1.30
C VAL A 193 -22.72 -8.43 -0.26
N LYS A 194 -23.97 -8.85 -0.18
CA LYS A 194 -24.35 -9.94 0.72
C LYS A 194 -23.68 -11.24 0.27
N SER A 195 -23.04 -11.91 1.20
CA SER A 195 -22.47 -13.27 1.00
C SER A 195 -23.54 -14.33 1.10
#